data_87895028a01473f87e7d58d600a72b25
#
_entry.id   87895028a01473f87e7d58d600a72b25
#
_cell.length_a   1.000
_cell.length_b   1.000
_cell.length_c   1.000
_cell.angle_alpha   90.00
_cell.angle_beta   90.00
_cell.angle_gamma   90.00
#
_symmetry.space_group_name_H-M   'P 1'
#
loop_
_entity.id
_entity.type
_entity.pdbx_description
1 polymer ?
#
loop_
_entity_poly.entity_id
_entity_poly.type
_entity_poly.pdbx_seq_one_letter_code
_entity_poly.pdbx_strand_id
1 'polypeptide(L)'
;HGWNFLGEINQDNLEYVRILKKGDTSDPDYKRAEEKYDKEFKDANEKIELYSQIKERIAQSDALIQKHLGKKEYTEEDLDKIDASSLQLLGAVRGMKYLLSNGVSVKETLEELSEGIKHYEDRLKYGLNKEFNPRKVLNDNPDDITDKIYGNNNVIGPTAEGALHGTHVAGIIAAVRHNNIGIDGVADHVRIMPIRTVPDGDEYDKDVALALRYAIDNGAKVINTSFGKEFSPHKEWVYDALKYAAEKDVLIVNAAGNDTKNVDVQLTFPDDNINGKEFTDTMITIGALNYEYNENLVASFSNYGKNNVDLFSPGVQIYATVPENKYKFLDGTSMAAPEVAGVAALIRAYFPKLKAREVKQILMESGLTPTVKEVLVGGRGEEGEAKRMLFSELSKSGKIVNAYNAIILAAQRSK
;
A
#
# COMPACT_ATOMS: atom_id res chain seq x y z
N HIS A 1 12.32 -18.14 10.90
CA HIS A 1 12.71 -18.09 9.49
C HIS A 1 12.23 -16.78 8.88
N GLY A 2 13.08 -15.82 8.75
CA GLY A 2 12.86 -14.57 8.02
C GLY A 2 14.11 -14.26 7.22
N TRP A 3 14.00 -13.43 6.16
CA TRP A 3 15.14 -13.03 5.36
C TRP A 3 14.98 -11.59 4.86
N ASN A 4 16.07 -10.88 4.73
CA ASN A 4 16.14 -9.51 4.25
C ASN A 4 17.00 -9.49 2.97
N PHE A 5 16.34 -9.39 1.81
CA PHE A 5 17.02 -9.28 0.51
C PHE A 5 17.62 -7.89 0.26
N LEU A 6 17.21 -6.88 1.02
CA LEU A 6 17.71 -5.51 0.88
C LEU A 6 18.95 -5.20 1.74
N GLY A 7 19.33 -6.10 2.68
CA GLY A 7 20.43 -5.82 3.59
C GLY A 7 20.25 -4.49 4.32
N GLU A 8 21.22 -3.59 4.18
CA GLU A 8 21.21 -2.25 4.80
C GLU A 8 20.55 -1.17 3.90
N ILE A 9 19.80 -1.55 2.86
CA ILE A 9 19.12 -0.61 1.97
C ILE A 9 17.74 -0.30 2.52
N ASN A 10 17.41 1.00 2.67
CA ASN A 10 16.05 1.49 2.89
C ASN A 10 15.49 2.20 1.66
N GLN A 11 16.32 2.96 0.94
CA GLN A 11 15.92 3.79 -0.20
C GLN A 11 16.41 3.17 -1.50
N ASP A 12 15.58 3.19 -2.55
CA ASP A 12 15.99 2.75 -3.89
C ASP A 12 15.31 3.60 -4.97
N ASN A 13 15.72 3.37 -6.22
CA ASN A 13 15.07 3.99 -7.38
C ASN A 13 13.71 3.35 -7.67
N LEU A 14 12.84 4.12 -8.30
CA LEU A 14 11.64 3.61 -8.97
C LEU A 14 12.05 2.86 -10.26
N GLU A 15 11.27 1.84 -10.64
CA GLU A 15 11.67 0.95 -11.75
C GLU A 15 11.87 1.68 -13.08
N TYR A 16 10.99 2.63 -13.40
CA TYR A 16 11.16 3.41 -14.61
C TYR A 16 12.43 4.26 -14.63
N VAL A 17 12.95 4.67 -13.45
CA VAL A 17 14.25 5.33 -13.34
C VAL A 17 15.39 4.36 -13.64
N ARG A 18 15.28 3.11 -13.15
CA ARG A 18 16.25 2.05 -13.44
C ARG A 18 16.31 1.69 -14.93
N ILE A 19 15.15 1.66 -15.61
CA ILE A 19 15.06 1.50 -17.07
C ILE A 19 15.83 2.61 -17.78
N LEU A 20 15.58 3.87 -17.40
CA LEU A 20 16.26 5.03 -18.00
C LEU A 20 17.77 5.03 -17.73
N LYS A 21 18.21 4.59 -16.55
CA LYS A 21 19.64 4.48 -16.20
C LYS A 21 20.40 3.47 -17.06
N LYS A 22 19.72 2.41 -17.53
CA LYS A 22 20.33 1.44 -18.46
C LYS A 22 20.62 2.07 -19.83
N GLY A 23 19.89 3.10 -20.22
CA GLY A 23 20.08 3.85 -21.47
C GLY A 23 19.76 3.05 -22.73
N ASP A 24 19.09 1.90 -22.60
CA ASP A 24 18.70 1.09 -23.75
C ASP A 24 17.37 1.63 -24.33
N THR A 25 17.47 2.48 -25.35
CA THR A 25 16.32 3.06 -26.04
C THR A 25 15.53 2.04 -26.88
N SER A 26 16.04 0.81 -27.03
CA SER A 26 15.31 -0.29 -27.69
C SER A 26 14.39 -1.07 -26.73
N ASP A 27 14.50 -0.83 -25.43
CA ASP A 27 13.60 -1.40 -24.41
C ASP A 27 12.16 -0.94 -24.72
N PRO A 28 11.18 -1.85 -24.82
CA PRO A 28 9.79 -1.51 -25.15
C PRO A 28 9.15 -0.55 -24.14
N ASP A 29 9.63 -0.52 -22.91
CA ASP A 29 9.15 0.35 -21.84
C ASP A 29 9.91 1.68 -21.74
N TYR A 30 11.02 1.88 -22.50
CA TYR A 30 11.89 3.06 -22.35
C TYR A 30 11.12 4.38 -22.50
N LYS A 31 10.34 4.51 -23.59
CA LYS A 31 9.59 5.74 -23.86
C LYS A 31 8.53 6.01 -22.78
N ARG A 32 7.81 4.97 -22.37
CA ARG A 32 6.81 5.08 -21.30
C ARG A 32 7.46 5.46 -19.97
N ALA A 33 8.65 4.91 -19.68
CA ALA A 33 9.44 5.25 -18.52
C ALA A 33 9.91 6.71 -18.53
N GLU A 34 10.32 7.22 -19.69
CA GLU A 34 10.71 8.62 -19.89
C GLU A 34 9.55 9.58 -19.63
N GLU A 35 8.39 9.33 -20.27
CA GLU A 35 7.17 10.12 -20.06
C GLU A 35 6.74 10.13 -18.58
N LYS A 36 6.82 8.97 -17.92
CA LYS A 36 6.50 8.84 -16.49
C LYS A 36 7.50 9.63 -15.62
N TYR A 37 8.80 9.50 -15.90
CA TYR A 37 9.85 10.21 -15.17
C TYR A 37 9.67 11.72 -15.26
N ASP A 38 9.45 12.26 -16.46
CA ASP A 38 9.32 13.70 -16.66
C ASP A 38 8.10 14.26 -15.92
N LYS A 39 6.97 13.53 -15.96
CA LYS A 39 5.76 13.90 -15.21
C LYS A 39 6.03 13.91 -13.70
N GLU A 40 6.55 12.81 -13.16
CA GLU A 40 6.76 12.63 -11.72
C GLU A 40 7.84 13.57 -11.15
N PHE A 41 8.89 13.82 -11.93
CA PHE A 41 9.94 14.76 -11.53
C PHE A 41 9.42 16.20 -11.45
N LYS A 42 8.59 16.59 -12.41
CA LYS A 42 7.93 17.90 -12.42
C LYS A 42 6.96 18.03 -11.25
N ASP A 43 6.09 17.02 -11.07
CA ASP A 43 5.10 16.98 -10.00
C ASP A 43 5.75 17.08 -8.61
N ALA A 44 6.82 16.33 -8.36
CA ALA A 44 7.53 16.38 -7.09
C ALA A 44 8.07 17.78 -6.77
N ASN A 45 8.64 18.47 -7.76
CA ASN A 45 9.12 19.85 -7.57
C ASN A 45 7.96 20.84 -7.30
N GLU A 46 6.86 20.72 -8.05
CA GLU A 46 5.67 21.57 -7.88
C GLU A 46 5.03 21.36 -6.50
N LYS A 47 4.97 20.12 -6.01
CA LYS A 47 4.44 19.79 -4.68
C LYS A 47 5.31 20.32 -3.55
N ILE A 48 6.64 20.21 -3.66
CA ILE A 48 7.56 20.80 -2.67
C ILE A 48 7.34 22.31 -2.59
N GLU A 49 7.26 22.99 -3.73
CA GLU A 49 7.03 24.43 -3.77
C GLU A 49 5.68 24.80 -3.16
N LEU A 50 4.60 24.13 -3.57
CA LEU A 50 3.24 24.37 -3.07
C LEU A 50 3.15 24.16 -1.55
N TYR A 51 3.63 23.03 -1.05
CA TYR A 51 3.56 22.70 0.38
C TYR A 51 4.42 23.63 1.21
N SER A 52 5.58 24.05 0.70
CA SER A 52 6.45 25.01 1.35
C SER A 52 5.79 26.38 1.47
N GLN A 53 5.14 26.87 0.42
CA GLN A 53 4.38 28.12 0.42
C GLN A 53 3.20 28.09 1.39
N ILE A 54 2.44 26.98 1.40
CA ILE A 54 1.32 26.80 2.34
C ILE A 54 1.82 26.78 3.78
N LYS A 55 2.86 25.99 4.06
CA LYS A 55 3.48 25.88 5.39
C LYS A 55 3.97 27.22 5.90
N GLU A 56 4.69 27.99 5.06
CA GLU A 56 5.18 29.32 5.41
C GLU A 56 4.03 30.27 5.71
N ARG A 57 2.98 30.28 4.88
CA ARG A 57 1.79 31.12 5.07
C ARG A 57 1.05 30.78 6.37
N ILE A 58 0.89 29.50 6.70
CA ILE A 58 0.26 29.07 7.95
C ILE A 58 1.11 29.49 9.14
N ALA A 59 2.43 29.24 9.10
CA ALA A 59 3.33 29.62 10.19
C ALA A 59 3.38 31.15 10.42
N GLN A 60 3.38 31.95 9.38
CA GLN A 60 3.34 33.42 9.47
C GLN A 60 2.00 33.89 10.06
N SER A 61 0.89 33.30 9.64
CA SER A 61 -0.44 33.62 10.14
C SER A 61 -0.59 33.27 11.62
N ASP A 62 -0.11 32.09 12.01
CA ASP A 62 -0.08 31.63 13.40
C ASP A 62 0.73 32.57 14.30
N ALA A 63 1.96 32.90 13.89
CA ALA A 63 2.82 33.81 14.62
C ALA A 63 2.21 35.21 14.78
N LEU A 64 1.51 35.71 13.75
CA LEU A 64 0.81 37.01 13.79
C LEU A 64 -0.32 37.01 14.81
N ILE A 65 -1.12 35.95 14.84
CA ILE A 65 -2.25 35.77 15.78
C ILE A 65 -1.71 35.62 17.20
N GLN A 66 -0.72 34.76 17.44
CA GLN A 66 -0.08 34.59 18.75
C GLN A 66 0.46 35.91 19.30
N LYS A 67 1.11 36.69 18.47
CA LYS A 67 1.61 38.01 18.82
C LYS A 67 0.48 38.98 19.19
N HIS A 68 -0.62 38.95 18.43
CA HIS A 68 -1.78 39.81 18.65
C HIS A 68 -2.52 39.48 19.96
N LEU A 69 -2.70 38.19 20.23
CA LEU A 69 -3.38 37.68 21.42
C LEU A 69 -2.48 37.64 22.65
N GLY A 70 -1.15 37.70 22.50
CA GLY A 70 -0.20 37.56 23.59
C GLY A 70 -0.13 36.13 24.20
N LYS A 71 -0.59 35.11 23.48
CA LYS A 71 -0.60 33.72 23.93
C LYS A 71 -0.23 32.75 22.78
N LYS A 72 0.36 31.58 23.15
CA LYS A 72 0.85 30.58 22.17
C LYS A 72 -0.25 29.70 21.61
N GLU A 73 -1.27 29.42 22.40
CA GLU A 73 -2.40 28.57 22.00
C GLU A 73 -3.67 29.42 22.01
N TYR A 74 -4.52 29.22 21.04
CA TYR A 74 -5.78 29.94 20.87
C TYR A 74 -6.86 29.03 20.25
N THR A 75 -8.09 29.39 20.54
CA THR A 75 -9.29 28.70 20.04
C THR A 75 -10.00 29.51 18.97
N GLU A 76 -11.00 28.92 18.32
CA GLU A 76 -11.87 29.63 17.37
C GLU A 76 -12.56 30.82 18.03
N GLU A 77 -13.01 30.68 19.29
CA GLU A 77 -13.60 31.77 20.08
C GLU A 77 -12.65 32.97 20.31
N ASP A 78 -11.34 32.66 20.45
CA ASP A 78 -10.32 33.72 20.56
C ASP A 78 -10.19 34.49 19.25
N LEU A 79 -10.24 33.80 18.11
CA LEU A 79 -10.20 34.40 16.79
C LEU A 79 -11.41 35.31 16.52
N ASP A 80 -12.59 34.96 17.04
CA ASP A 80 -13.83 35.76 16.94
C ASP A 80 -13.74 37.11 17.66
N LYS A 81 -12.88 37.20 18.67
CA LYS A 81 -12.67 38.42 19.47
C LYS A 81 -11.63 39.39 18.87
N ILE A 82 -10.93 38.96 17.80
CA ILE A 82 -9.91 39.79 17.14
C ILE A 82 -10.58 40.86 16.28
N ASP A 83 -10.43 42.10 16.66
CA ASP A 83 -10.73 43.25 15.79
C ASP A 83 -9.57 43.45 14.81
N ALA A 84 -9.72 42.89 13.60
CA ALA A 84 -8.68 42.86 12.62
C ALA A 84 -8.46 44.23 11.97
N SER A 85 -7.48 44.99 12.46
CA SER A 85 -7.12 46.34 12.01
C SER A 85 -6.35 46.41 10.70
N SER A 86 -5.89 45.27 10.16
CA SER A 86 -5.16 45.19 8.89
C SER A 86 -5.66 44.05 8.02
N LEU A 87 -5.47 44.19 6.69
CA LEU A 87 -5.81 43.12 5.74
C LEU A 87 -5.02 41.84 6.00
N GLN A 88 -3.76 41.97 6.45
CA GLN A 88 -2.91 40.85 6.78
C GLN A 88 -3.46 40.03 7.99
N LEU A 89 -3.82 40.76 9.08
CA LEU A 89 -4.42 40.12 10.26
C LEU A 89 -5.77 39.51 9.94
N LEU A 90 -6.59 40.17 9.15
CA LEU A 90 -7.89 39.64 8.69
C LEU A 90 -7.71 38.34 7.89
N GLY A 91 -6.71 38.30 6.99
CA GLY A 91 -6.36 37.11 6.22
C GLY A 91 -5.88 35.96 7.12
N ALA A 92 -5.03 36.25 8.10
CA ALA A 92 -4.54 35.28 9.08
C ALA A 92 -5.71 34.70 9.91
N VAL A 93 -6.57 35.53 10.45
CA VAL A 93 -7.75 35.11 11.24
C VAL A 93 -8.67 34.20 10.42
N ARG A 94 -8.98 34.58 9.17
CA ARG A 94 -9.83 33.76 8.30
C ARG A 94 -9.22 32.41 8.00
N GLY A 95 -7.90 32.37 7.69
CA GLY A 95 -7.19 31.11 7.41
C GLY A 95 -7.13 30.17 8.60
N MET A 96 -6.80 30.70 9.77
CA MET A 96 -6.75 29.88 11.00
C MET A 96 -8.13 29.44 11.47
N LYS A 97 -9.15 30.30 11.33
CA LYS A 97 -10.53 29.92 11.64
C LYS A 97 -11.02 28.77 10.75
N TYR A 98 -10.67 28.80 9.45
CA TYR A 98 -11.00 27.70 8.55
C TYR A 98 -10.38 26.35 8.99
N LEU A 99 -9.13 26.35 9.44
CA LEU A 99 -8.47 25.15 9.95
C LEU A 99 -9.15 24.63 11.22
N LEU A 100 -9.32 25.51 12.23
CA LEU A 100 -9.86 25.13 13.53
C LEU A 100 -11.35 24.70 13.45
N SER A 101 -12.15 25.35 12.62
CA SER A 101 -13.58 24.97 12.41
C SER A 101 -13.74 23.59 11.75
N ASN A 102 -12.73 23.12 11.03
CA ASN A 102 -12.68 21.76 10.49
C ASN A 102 -12.05 20.75 11.47
N GLY A 103 -11.79 21.15 12.72
CA GLY A 103 -11.23 20.27 13.76
C GLY A 103 -9.77 19.94 13.59
N VAL A 104 -9.03 20.68 12.74
CA VAL A 104 -7.61 20.42 12.46
C VAL A 104 -6.75 21.42 13.24
N SER A 105 -5.79 20.92 14.01
CA SER A 105 -4.87 21.81 14.73
C SER A 105 -3.79 22.37 13.81
N VAL A 106 -3.38 23.61 14.10
CA VAL A 106 -2.31 24.29 13.35
C VAL A 106 -1.00 23.47 13.40
N LYS A 107 -0.70 22.89 14.57
CA LYS A 107 0.50 22.08 14.77
C LYS A 107 0.47 20.83 13.88
N GLU A 108 -0.62 20.07 13.89
CA GLU A 108 -0.78 18.88 13.06
C GLU A 108 -0.67 19.22 11.57
N THR A 109 -1.32 20.30 11.12
CA THR A 109 -1.21 20.76 9.73
C THR A 109 0.23 21.08 9.33
N LEU A 110 1.00 21.75 10.20
CA LEU A 110 2.41 22.06 9.92
C LEU A 110 3.31 20.82 9.92
N GLU A 111 2.99 19.84 10.77
CA GLU A 111 3.67 18.53 10.80
C GLU A 111 3.37 17.74 9.51
N GLU A 112 2.11 17.60 9.11
CA GLU A 112 1.70 16.94 7.87
C GLU A 112 2.33 17.58 6.62
N LEU A 113 2.33 18.91 6.54
CA LEU A 113 3.00 19.61 5.43
C LEU A 113 4.51 19.36 5.42
N SER A 114 5.13 19.25 6.60
CA SER A 114 6.56 18.96 6.71
C SER A 114 6.88 17.53 6.28
N GLU A 115 6.04 16.57 6.64
CA GLU A 115 6.13 15.17 6.20
C GLU A 115 5.92 15.07 4.68
N GLY A 116 4.93 15.80 4.13
CA GLY A 116 4.70 15.87 2.70
C GLY A 116 5.87 16.45 1.92
N ILE A 117 6.47 17.56 2.38
CA ILE A 117 7.68 18.14 1.77
C ILE A 117 8.82 17.11 1.80
N LYS A 118 9.09 16.51 2.96
CA LYS A 118 10.14 15.50 3.12
C LYS A 118 9.92 14.32 2.19
N HIS A 119 8.68 13.84 2.04
CA HIS A 119 8.35 12.75 1.13
C HIS A 119 8.78 13.06 -0.32
N TYR A 120 8.46 14.25 -0.85
CA TYR A 120 8.84 14.61 -2.21
C TYR A 120 10.33 14.94 -2.35
N GLU A 121 10.97 15.50 -1.31
CA GLU A 121 12.42 15.67 -1.27
C GLU A 121 13.16 14.34 -1.31
N ASP A 122 12.72 13.35 -0.52
CA ASP A 122 13.28 11.99 -0.51
C ASP A 122 13.03 11.30 -1.86
N ARG A 123 11.86 11.52 -2.47
CA ARG A 123 11.54 11.02 -3.81
C ARG A 123 12.51 11.58 -4.88
N LEU A 124 12.80 12.90 -4.86
CA LEU A 124 13.78 13.51 -5.76
C LEU A 124 15.22 13.05 -5.48
N LYS A 125 15.55 12.90 -4.19
CA LYS A 125 16.90 12.53 -3.75
C LYS A 125 17.26 11.09 -4.04
N TYR A 126 16.28 10.17 -3.97
CA TYR A 126 16.47 8.72 -4.08
C TYR A 126 15.70 8.13 -5.25
N GLY A 127 14.38 8.09 -5.15
CA GLY A 127 13.50 7.40 -6.10
C GLY A 127 13.67 7.86 -7.55
N LEU A 128 13.76 9.19 -7.76
CA LEU A 128 13.90 9.84 -9.07
C LEU A 128 15.36 10.20 -9.43
N ASN A 129 16.32 9.93 -8.57
CA ASN A 129 17.71 10.29 -8.80
C ASN A 129 18.44 9.25 -9.66
N LYS A 130 18.70 9.57 -10.92
CA LYS A 130 19.41 8.69 -11.87
C LYS A 130 20.85 8.35 -11.44
N GLU A 131 21.48 9.18 -10.59
CA GLU A 131 22.85 8.95 -10.08
C GLU A 131 22.86 8.09 -8.80
N PHE A 132 21.69 7.91 -8.14
CA PHE A 132 21.59 7.12 -6.92
C PHE A 132 21.67 5.63 -7.23
N ASN A 133 22.56 4.90 -6.54
CA ASN A 133 22.70 3.46 -6.68
C ASN A 133 23.03 2.82 -5.32
N PRO A 134 22.01 2.51 -4.51
CA PRO A 134 22.21 1.92 -3.19
C PRO A 134 22.64 0.45 -3.26
N ARG A 135 22.32 -0.25 -4.36
CA ARG A 135 22.46 -1.70 -4.47
C ARG A 135 23.92 -2.18 -4.51
N LYS A 136 24.87 -1.28 -4.76
CA LYS A 136 26.31 -1.58 -4.70
C LYS A 136 26.75 -2.24 -3.38
N VAL A 137 26.05 -1.96 -2.26
CA VAL A 137 26.41 -2.53 -0.95
C VAL A 137 26.03 -4.01 -0.81
N LEU A 138 25.11 -4.51 -1.63
CA LEU A 138 24.70 -5.92 -1.61
C LEU A 138 25.67 -6.81 -2.38
N ASN A 139 26.48 -6.23 -3.26
CA ASN A 139 27.40 -6.97 -4.14
C ASN A 139 26.70 -8.08 -4.93
N ASP A 140 25.44 -7.82 -5.34
CA ASP A 140 24.65 -8.69 -6.20
C ASP A 140 24.44 -8.08 -7.60
N ASN A 141 24.06 -8.91 -8.55
CA ASN A 141 23.61 -8.47 -9.87
C ASN A 141 22.09 -8.56 -9.96
N PRO A 142 21.34 -7.45 -9.97
CA PRO A 142 19.88 -7.46 -10.05
C PRO A 142 19.31 -7.98 -11.38
N ASP A 143 20.14 -8.05 -12.43
CA ASP A 143 19.77 -8.60 -13.74
C ASP A 143 20.17 -10.07 -13.92
N ASP A 144 20.61 -10.74 -12.84
CA ASP A 144 20.97 -12.15 -12.86
C ASP A 144 20.22 -12.94 -11.77
N ILE A 145 19.20 -13.70 -12.16
CA ILE A 145 18.42 -14.53 -11.25
C ILE A 145 19.21 -15.71 -10.65
N THR A 146 20.35 -16.06 -11.22
CA THR A 146 21.20 -17.15 -10.71
C THR A 146 22.06 -16.73 -9.53
N ASP A 147 22.29 -15.43 -9.37
CA ASP A 147 22.97 -14.84 -8.22
C ASP A 147 21.96 -14.72 -7.05
N LYS A 148 21.95 -15.73 -6.17
CA LYS A 148 20.93 -15.92 -5.13
C LYS A 148 21.41 -15.66 -3.71
N ILE A 149 22.75 -15.46 -3.52
CA ILE A 149 23.35 -15.42 -2.17
C ILE A 149 23.69 -13.99 -1.80
N TYR A 150 22.71 -13.26 -1.30
CA TYR A 150 22.86 -11.89 -0.80
C TYR A 150 21.82 -11.58 0.29
N GLY A 151 21.95 -10.41 0.91
CA GLY A 151 21.09 -10.02 2.02
C GLY A 151 21.54 -10.62 3.36
N ASN A 152 20.68 -10.59 4.35
CA ASN A 152 20.95 -11.06 5.70
C ASN A 152 19.67 -11.47 6.45
N ASN A 153 19.77 -11.84 7.72
CA ASN A 153 18.65 -12.23 8.56
C ASN A 153 18.07 -11.08 9.45
N ASN A 154 18.57 -9.86 9.27
CA ASN A 154 18.00 -8.68 9.95
C ASN A 154 16.75 -8.19 9.23
N VAL A 155 15.59 -8.77 9.54
CA VAL A 155 14.32 -8.47 8.88
C VAL A 155 13.72 -7.11 9.25
N ILE A 156 14.25 -6.45 10.29
CA ILE A 156 13.88 -5.07 10.64
C ILE A 156 14.49 -4.09 9.63
N GLY A 157 15.68 -4.45 9.10
CA GLY A 157 16.47 -3.56 8.26
C GLY A 157 17.26 -2.54 9.08
N PRO A 158 17.83 -1.50 8.45
CA PRO A 158 18.72 -0.56 9.12
C PRO A 158 17.99 0.39 10.09
N THR A 159 16.69 0.61 9.91
CA THR A 159 15.89 1.49 10.79
C THR A 159 14.54 0.87 11.11
N ALA A 160 14.01 1.16 12.32
CA ALA A 160 12.67 0.73 12.71
C ALA A 160 11.57 1.36 11.82
N GLU A 161 11.78 2.59 11.35
CA GLU A 161 10.88 3.29 10.44
C GLU A 161 10.70 2.52 9.12
N GLY A 162 11.79 1.98 8.55
CA GLY A 162 11.73 1.12 7.35
C GLY A 162 10.95 -0.19 7.55
N ALA A 163 10.67 -0.60 8.78
CA ALA A 163 9.84 -1.76 9.09
C ALA A 163 8.36 -1.42 9.36
N LEU A 164 7.96 -0.13 9.27
CA LEU A 164 6.62 0.32 9.64
C LEU A 164 5.54 -0.42 8.87
N HIS A 165 5.60 -0.40 7.55
CA HIS A 165 4.58 -1.00 6.68
C HIS A 165 4.44 -2.51 6.92
N GLY A 166 5.55 -3.25 6.95
CA GLY A 166 5.54 -4.70 7.19
C GLY A 166 5.03 -5.07 8.59
N THR A 167 5.34 -4.25 9.61
CA THR A 167 4.84 -4.44 10.98
C THR A 167 3.33 -4.21 11.05
N HIS A 168 2.81 -3.21 10.32
CA HIS A 168 1.38 -2.93 10.25
C HIS A 168 0.63 -4.08 9.58
N VAL A 169 1.10 -4.53 8.42
CA VAL A 169 0.56 -5.68 7.68
C VAL A 169 0.56 -6.95 8.55
N ALA A 170 1.66 -7.24 9.23
CA ALA A 170 1.75 -8.41 10.13
C ALA A 170 0.77 -8.32 11.30
N GLY A 171 0.56 -7.13 11.84
CA GLY A 171 -0.40 -6.88 12.91
C GLY A 171 -1.84 -7.15 12.48
N ILE A 172 -2.24 -6.73 11.29
CA ILE A 172 -3.58 -7.04 10.72
C ILE A 172 -3.77 -8.55 10.65
N ILE A 173 -2.78 -9.29 10.14
CA ILE A 173 -2.88 -10.74 9.99
C ILE A 173 -2.97 -11.43 11.36
N ALA A 174 -2.07 -11.11 12.31
CA ALA A 174 -1.78 -11.99 13.42
C ALA A 174 -1.33 -11.27 14.72
N ALA A 175 -1.76 -10.04 14.99
CA ALA A 175 -1.58 -9.47 16.31
C ALA A 175 -2.18 -10.38 17.38
N VAL A 176 -1.49 -10.52 18.51
CA VAL A 176 -1.88 -11.45 19.58
C VAL A 176 -3.26 -11.08 20.12
N ARG A 177 -4.17 -12.04 20.08
CA ARG A 177 -5.57 -11.86 20.47
C ARG A 177 -5.77 -12.04 21.97
N HIS A 178 -6.81 -11.42 22.52
CA HIS A 178 -7.28 -11.63 23.90
C HIS A 178 -6.25 -11.30 24.99
N ASN A 179 -5.31 -10.41 24.71
CA ASN A 179 -4.29 -9.97 25.67
C ASN A 179 -4.59 -8.59 26.28
N ASN A 180 -5.72 -7.96 25.92
CA ASN A 180 -6.13 -6.62 26.33
C ASN A 180 -5.14 -5.50 25.95
N ILE A 181 -4.35 -5.71 24.88
CA ILE A 181 -3.36 -4.75 24.38
C ILE A 181 -3.62 -4.52 22.88
N GLY A 182 -3.80 -3.27 22.50
CA GLY A 182 -3.87 -2.83 21.10
C GLY A 182 -5.03 -3.46 20.32
N ILE A 183 -4.72 -4.30 19.36
CA ILE A 183 -5.67 -4.92 18.43
C ILE A 183 -5.62 -6.44 18.47
N ASP A 184 -6.68 -7.07 18.00
CA ASP A 184 -6.73 -8.49 17.68
C ASP A 184 -6.48 -8.69 16.18
N GLY A 185 -5.45 -9.47 15.82
CA GLY A 185 -5.23 -9.88 14.43
C GLY A 185 -6.36 -10.78 13.91
N VAL A 186 -6.52 -10.85 12.59
CA VAL A 186 -7.58 -11.67 11.97
C VAL A 186 -7.39 -13.14 12.29
N ALA A 187 -6.15 -13.64 12.22
CA ALA A 187 -5.82 -15.05 12.45
C ALA A 187 -5.25 -15.28 13.84
N ASP A 188 -5.76 -16.32 14.51
CA ASP A 188 -5.23 -16.84 15.76
C ASP A 188 -4.29 -18.03 15.49
N HIS A 189 -3.28 -18.21 16.35
CA HIS A 189 -2.35 -19.35 16.31
C HIS A 189 -1.57 -19.55 14.99
N VAL A 190 -1.32 -18.47 14.23
CA VAL A 190 -0.46 -18.48 13.06
C VAL A 190 0.93 -17.93 13.36
N ARG A 191 1.90 -18.22 12.50
CA ARG A 191 3.27 -17.70 12.59
C ARG A 191 3.53 -16.80 11.42
N ILE A 192 4.12 -15.63 11.68
CA ILE A 192 4.58 -14.70 10.66
C ILE A 192 6.02 -15.03 10.28
N MET A 193 6.28 -15.07 8.98
CA MET A 193 7.62 -15.14 8.39
C MET A 193 7.86 -13.85 7.65
N PRO A 194 8.55 -12.86 8.26
CA PRO A 194 8.83 -11.59 7.59
C PRO A 194 9.93 -11.79 6.54
N ILE A 195 9.68 -11.28 5.33
CA ILE A 195 10.66 -11.26 4.25
C ILE A 195 10.70 -9.84 3.69
N ARG A 196 11.86 -9.19 3.82
CA ARG A 196 12.03 -7.80 3.43
C ARG A 196 12.57 -7.72 2.02
N THR A 197 11.76 -7.18 1.07
CA THR A 197 12.07 -7.12 -0.37
C THR A 197 11.74 -5.78 -0.99
N VAL A 198 11.00 -4.91 -0.28
CA VAL A 198 10.50 -3.64 -0.81
C VAL A 198 11.17 -2.49 -0.09
N PRO A 199 11.99 -1.67 -0.77
CA PRO A 199 12.55 -0.44 -0.24
C PRO A 199 11.54 0.71 -0.32
N ASP A 200 11.91 1.90 0.15
CA ASP A 200 11.28 3.14 -0.28
C ASP A 200 11.74 3.44 -1.72
N GLY A 201 10.96 3.00 -2.67
CA GLY A 201 11.23 2.87 -4.10
C GLY A 201 10.49 1.65 -4.61
N ASP A 202 10.82 1.16 -5.82
CA ASP A 202 10.23 -0.05 -6.32
C ASP A 202 11.07 -1.28 -5.99
N GLU A 203 10.39 -2.39 -5.70
CA GLU A 203 11.00 -3.71 -5.54
C GLU A 203 11.67 -4.19 -6.84
N TYR A 204 12.74 -4.97 -6.72
CA TYR A 204 13.30 -5.70 -7.86
C TYR A 204 12.56 -7.00 -8.11
N ASP A 205 12.29 -7.30 -9.39
CA ASP A 205 11.67 -8.58 -9.79
C ASP A 205 12.46 -9.79 -9.29
N LYS A 206 13.78 -9.69 -9.28
CA LYS A 206 14.70 -10.68 -8.73
C LYS A 206 14.42 -10.95 -7.25
N ASP A 207 14.34 -9.89 -6.44
CA ASP A 207 14.10 -10.01 -5.00
C ASP A 207 12.74 -10.62 -4.72
N VAL A 208 11.71 -10.19 -5.44
CA VAL A 208 10.35 -10.74 -5.32
C VAL A 208 10.32 -12.22 -5.67
N ALA A 209 10.90 -12.61 -6.81
CA ALA A 209 10.92 -13.99 -7.24
C ALA A 209 11.69 -14.91 -6.26
N LEU A 210 12.82 -14.46 -5.74
CA LEU A 210 13.62 -15.20 -4.75
C LEU A 210 12.92 -15.24 -3.39
N ALA A 211 12.26 -14.16 -2.97
CA ALA A 211 11.49 -14.08 -1.73
C ALA A 211 10.30 -15.03 -1.72
N LEU A 212 9.53 -15.08 -2.81
CA LEU A 212 8.43 -16.03 -2.96
C LEU A 212 8.94 -17.47 -2.84
N ARG A 213 10.01 -17.82 -3.55
CA ARG A 213 10.62 -19.16 -3.45
C ARG A 213 11.13 -19.46 -2.05
N TYR A 214 11.82 -18.49 -1.42
CA TYR A 214 12.30 -18.64 -0.03
C TYR A 214 11.14 -18.92 0.93
N ALA A 215 10.05 -18.14 0.86
CA ALA A 215 8.88 -18.36 1.71
C ALA A 215 8.28 -19.76 1.52
N ILE A 216 8.12 -20.18 0.27
CA ILE A 216 7.56 -21.50 -0.10
C ILE A 216 8.45 -22.63 0.44
N ASP A 217 9.75 -22.56 0.21
CA ASP A 217 10.72 -23.59 0.62
C ASP A 217 10.85 -23.68 2.14
N ASN A 218 10.56 -22.57 2.87
CA ASN A 218 10.53 -22.53 4.32
C ASN A 218 9.12 -22.80 4.91
N GLY A 219 8.18 -23.27 4.10
CA GLY A 219 6.91 -23.84 4.55
C GLY A 219 5.75 -22.86 4.69
N ALA A 220 5.84 -21.66 4.14
CA ALA A 220 4.69 -20.76 4.06
C ALA A 220 3.52 -21.43 3.34
N LYS A 221 2.29 -21.20 3.82
CA LYS A 221 1.04 -21.69 3.22
C LYS A 221 0.20 -20.58 2.62
N VAL A 222 0.38 -19.36 3.12
CA VAL A 222 -0.20 -18.13 2.60
C VAL A 222 0.91 -17.11 2.57
N ILE A 223 1.05 -16.37 1.48
CA ILE A 223 2.00 -15.26 1.33
C ILE A 223 1.20 -14.01 1.01
N ASN A 224 1.42 -12.93 1.77
CA ASN A 224 0.84 -11.63 1.53
C ASN A 224 1.83 -10.74 0.80
N THR A 225 1.43 -10.16 -0.34
CA THR A 225 2.20 -9.23 -1.15
C THR A 225 1.49 -7.87 -1.17
N SER A 226 1.73 -7.05 -0.12
CA SER A 226 1.17 -5.70 0.00
C SER A 226 2.08 -4.67 -0.67
N PHE A 227 2.42 -4.89 -1.93
CA PHE A 227 3.26 -4.02 -2.74
C PHE A 227 2.93 -4.20 -4.23
N GLY A 228 3.48 -3.34 -5.06
CA GLY A 228 3.37 -3.48 -6.51
C GLY A 228 3.93 -2.28 -7.25
N LYS A 229 4.22 -2.47 -8.53
CA LYS A 229 4.81 -1.48 -9.42
C LYS A 229 4.23 -1.54 -10.83
N GLU A 230 4.43 -0.46 -11.58
CA GLU A 230 3.88 -0.33 -12.94
C GLU A 230 4.77 -0.98 -14.02
N PHE A 231 6.07 -1.10 -13.76
CA PHE A 231 7.07 -1.62 -14.68
C PHE A 231 7.72 -2.86 -14.09
N SER A 232 7.87 -3.92 -14.88
CA SER A 232 8.46 -5.18 -14.42
C SER A 232 9.28 -5.80 -15.57
N PRO A 233 10.54 -5.35 -15.75
CA PRO A 233 11.41 -5.80 -16.84
C PRO A 233 11.69 -7.30 -16.84
N HIS A 234 11.69 -7.92 -15.66
CA HIS A 234 11.94 -9.33 -15.46
C HIS A 234 10.74 -10.08 -14.88
N LYS A 235 9.51 -9.66 -15.24
CA LYS A 235 8.26 -10.27 -14.77
C LYS A 235 8.21 -11.78 -14.89
N GLU A 236 8.91 -12.35 -15.88
CA GLU A 236 8.95 -13.80 -16.11
C GLU A 236 9.54 -14.57 -14.91
N TRP A 237 10.47 -13.96 -14.16
CA TRP A 237 11.00 -14.57 -12.95
C TRP A 237 9.95 -14.62 -11.82
N VAL A 238 9.14 -13.59 -11.73
CA VAL A 238 8.02 -13.52 -10.76
C VAL A 238 6.93 -14.49 -11.17
N TYR A 239 6.55 -14.55 -12.45
CA TYR A 239 5.59 -15.52 -12.98
C TYR A 239 6.00 -16.96 -12.72
N ASP A 240 7.29 -17.27 -12.87
CA ASP A 240 7.83 -18.58 -12.58
C ASP A 240 7.78 -18.92 -11.07
N ALA A 241 7.99 -17.93 -10.21
CA ALA A 241 7.80 -18.08 -8.77
C ALA A 241 6.33 -18.25 -8.36
N LEU A 242 5.39 -17.57 -9.04
CA LEU A 242 3.94 -17.76 -8.82
C LEU A 242 3.47 -19.16 -9.27
N LYS A 243 3.97 -19.67 -10.39
CA LYS A 243 3.72 -21.07 -10.81
C LYS A 243 4.26 -22.06 -9.79
N TYR A 244 5.46 -21.79 -9.27
CA TYR A 244 6.03 -22.61 -8.20
C TYR A 244 5.18 -22.58 -6.92
N ALA A 245 4.60 -21.44 -6.56
CA ALA A 245 3.65 -21.36 -5.45
C ALA A 245 2.43 -22.27 -5.67
N ALA A 246 1.87 -22.28 -6.88
CA ALA A 246 0.76 -23.15 -7.23
C ALA A 246 1.14 -24.65 -7.13
N GLU A 247 2.29 -25.03 -7.65
CA GLU A 247 2.83 -26.41 -7.55
C GLU A 247 3.01 -26.85 -6.10
N LYS A 248 3.43 -25.93 -5.22
CA LYS A 248 3.66 -26.19 -3.79
C LYS A 248 2.44 -25.97 -2.90
N ASP A 249 1.28 -25.69 -3.49
CA ASP A 249 0.04 -25.48 -2.76
C ASP A 249 0.12 -24.30 -1.78
N VAL A 250 0.62 -23.15 -2.26
CA VAL A 250 0.75 -21.90 -1.50
C VAL A 250 -0.15 -20.83 -2.12
N LEU A 251 -0.97 -20.18 -1.30
CA LEU A 251 -1.83 -19.07 -1.74
C LEU A 251 -1.06 -17.74 -1.66
N ILE A 252 -1.12 -16.97 -2.73
CA ILE A 252 -0.63 -15.59 -2.76
C ILE A 252 -1.83 -14.64 -2.61
N VAL A 253 -1.77 -13.73 -1.64
CA VAL A 253 -2.77 -12.66 -1.45
C VAL A 253 -2.11 -11.33 -1.77
N ASN A 254 -2.57 -10.72 -2.85
CA ASN A 254 -1.95 -9.54 -3.44
C ASN A 254 -2.79 -8.28 -3.28
N ALA A 255 -2.16 -7.14 -3.04
CA ALA A 255 -2.81 -5.84 -3.05
C ALA A 255 -3.00 -5.33 -4.49
N ALA A 256 -4.19 -4.80 -4.82
CA ALA A 256 -4.49 -4.35 -6.18
C ALA A 256 -3.75 -3.06 -6.59
N GLY A 257 -3.27 -2.26 -5.61
CA GLY A 257 -2.64 -0.95 -5.83
C GLY A 257 -3.56 0.23 -5.54
N ASN A 258 -2.97 1.43 -5.46
CA ASN A 258 -3.60 2.63 -4.91
C ASN A 258 -3.61 3.82 -5.90
N ASP A 259 -3.73 3.55 -7.19
CA ASP A 259 -3.62 4.55 -8.26
C ASP A 259 -4.96 4.84 -8.96
N THR A 260 -6.07 4.34 -8.43
CA THR A 260 -7.41 4.49 -9.03
C THR A 260 -7.50 3.91 -10.46
N LYS A 261 -6.66 2.94 -10.77
CA LYS A 261 -6.53 2.36 -12.12
C LYS A 261 -7.47 1.17 -12.33
N ASN A 262 -7.96 1.05 -13.56
CA ASN A 262 -8.53 -0.21 -14.03
C ASN A 262 -7.37 -1.14 -14.44
N VAL A 263 -7.07 -2.12 -13.58
CA VAL A 263 -5.96 -3.07 -13.80
C VAL A 263 -6.25 -4.12 -14.87
N ASP A 264 -7.47 -4.16 -15.42
CA ASP A 264 -7.75 -4.92 -16.65
C ASP A 264 -7.15 -4.26 -17.90
N VAL A 265 -6.83 -2.96 -17.81
CA VAL A 265 -6.27 -2.16 -18.90
C VAL A 265 -4.83 -1.76 -18.65
N GLN A 266 -4.51 -1.39 -17.41
CA GLN A 266 -3.18 -0.95 -16.97
C GLN A 266 -2.67 -1.90 -15.89
N LEU A 267 -1.92 -2.92 -16.29
CA LEU A 267 -1.39 -3.93 -15.37
C LEU A 267 -0.51 -3.30 -14.28
N THR A 268 -0.62 -3.86 -13.09
CA THR A 268 0.26 -3.61 -11.95
C THR A 268 0.88 -4.94 -11.56
N PHE A 269 2.18 -4.97 -11.34
CA PHE A 269 2.93 -6.19 -11.01
C PHE A 269 3.22 -6.27 -9.51
N PRO A 270 3.19 -7.48 -8.89
CA PRO A 270 2.94 -8.77 -9.54
C PRO A 270 1.48 -8.95 -9.94
N ASP A 271 1.26 -9.67 -11.05
CA ASP A 271 -0.03 -10.15 -11.50
C ASP A 271 0.07 -11.62 -11.94
N ASP A 272 -1.05 -12.27 -12.17
CA ASP A 272 -1.11 -13.62 -12.69
C ASP A 272 -1.78 -13.70 -14.08
N ASN A 273 -1.71 -12.61 -14.84
CA ASN A 273 -2.36 -12.47 -16.14
C ASN A 273 -1.36 -12.53 -17.30
N ILE A 274 -1.61 -13.41 -18.25
CA ILE A 274 -0.92 -13.43 -19.54
C ILE A 274 -1.99 -13.35 -20.65
N ASN A 275 -1.94 -12.29 -21.44
CA ASN A 275 -2.86 -12.06 -22.55
C ASN A 275 -4.36 -12.13 -22.14
N GLY A 276 -4.71 -11.53 -21.03
CA GLY A 276 -6.09 -11.47 -20.53
C GLY A 276 -6.56 -12.75 -19.82
N LYS A 277 -5.66 -13.67 -19.48
CA LYS A 277 -6.00 -14.93 -18.79
C LYS A 277 -5.08 -15.14 -17.59
N GLU A 278 -5.67 -15.48 -16.47
CA GLU A 278 -4.92 -15.98 -15.30
C GLU A 278 -4.20 -17.29 -15.67
N PHE A 279 -2.92 -17.36 -15.32
CA PHE A 279 -2.10 -18.55 -15.52
C PHE A 279 -1.97 -19.40 -14.24
N THR A 280 -2.48 -18.89 -13.10
CA THR A 280 -2.52 -19.62 -11.84
C THR A 280 -3.87 -19.42 -11.13
N ASP A 281 -4.30 -20.43 -10.36
CA ASP A 281 -5.52 -20.42 -9.55
C ASP A 281 -5.20 -20.25 -8.03
N THR A 282 -3.97 -19.85 -7.70
CA THR A 282 -3.48 -19.70 -6.32
C THR A 282 -3.01 -18.28 -5.99
N MET A 283 -3.39 -17.29 -6.79
CA MET A 283 -3.23 -15.88 -6.49
C MET A 283 -4.61 -15.23 -6.37
N ILE A 284 -4.80 -14.37 -5.38
CA ILE A 284 -6.01 -13.59 -5.16
C ILE A 284 -5.65 -12.13 -4.96
N THR A 285 -6.20 -11.24 -5.79
CA THR A 285 -5.92 -9.80 -5.77
C THR A 285 -7.05 -9.02 -5.11
N ILE A 286 -6.70 -8.14 -4.17
CA ILE A 286 -7.62 -7.50 -3.22
C ILE A 286 -7.68 -5.99 -3.41
N GLY A 287 -8.89 -5.48 -3.69
CA GLY A 287 -9.21 -4.06 -3.67
C GLY A 287 -9.59 -3.57 -2.28
N ALA A 288 -9.50 -2.24 -2.06
CA ALA A 288 -9.77 -1.62 -0.77
C ALA A 288 -11.17 -1.00 -0.69
N LEU A 289 -11.83 -1.19 0.44
CA LEU A 289 -13.06 -0.52 0.81
C LEU A 289 -12.82 0.62 1.80
N ASN A 290 -13.69 1.61 1.71
CA ASN A 290 -13.88 2.63 2.72
C ASN A 290 -14.80 2.09 3.85
N TYR A 291 -14.81 2.77 5.00
CA TYR A 291 -15.72 2.48 6.12
C TYR A 291 -17.14 2.98 5.91
N GLU A 292 -17.38 3.81 4.89
CA GLU A 292 -18.72 4.32 4.54
C GLU A 292 -19.49 3.30 3.70
N TYR A 293 -20.61 2.79 4.23
CA TYR A 293 -21.46 1.83 3.51
C TYR A 293 -22.54 2.55 2.67
N ASN A 294 -22.09 3.34 1.70
CA ASN A 294 -22.90 4.11 0.76
C ASN A 294 -22.23 4.14 -0.62
N GLU A 295 -22.51 5.13 -1.45
CA GLU A 295 -21.86 5.28 -2.76
C GLU A 295 -20.31 5.45 -2.68
N ASN A 296 -19.76 5.82 -1.52
CA ASN A 296 -18.34 5.92 -1.25
C ASN A 296 -17.74 4.62 -0.71
N LEU A 297 -18.40 3.49 -0.85
CA LEU A 297 -17.98 2.20 -0.29
C LEU A 297 -16.58 1.77 -0.78
N VAL A 298 -16.22 2.07 -2.01
CA VAL A 298 -14.88 1.79 -2.54
C VAL A 298 -13.92 2.91 -2.15
N ALA A 299 -12.75 2.55 -1.66
CA ALA A 299 -11.71 3.54 -1.36
C ALA A 299 -11.32 4.29 -2.64
N SER A 300 -11.28 5.62 -2.57
CA SER A 300 -11.09 6.47 -3.76
C SER A 300 -9.78 6.21 -4.51
N PHE A 301 -8.76 5.73 -3.80
CA PHE A 301 -7.46 5.36 -4.35
C PHE A 301 -7.40 3.94 -4.91
N SER A 302 -8.36 3.05 -4.55
CA SER A 302 -8.26 1.63 -4.87
C SER A 302 -8.22 1.38 -6.37
N ASN A 303 -7.27 0.59 -6.81
CA ASN A 303 -7.34 -0.04 -8.12
C ASN A 303 -8.52 -1.03 -8.16
N TYR A 304 -9.05 -1.25 -9.34
CA TYR A 304 -10.19 -2.11 -9.62
C TYR A 304 -10.04 -2.81 -10.97
N GLY A 305 -10.79 -3.88 -11.19
CA GLY A 305 -10.79 -4.59 -12.47
C GLY A 305 -11.67 -5.82 -12.40
N LYS A 306 -12.53 -5.98 -13.39
CA LYS A 306 -13.49 -7.10 -13.46
C LYS A 306 -12.81 -8.46 -13.55
N ASN A 307 -11.63 -8.50 -14.14
CA ASN A 307 -10.88 -9.74 -14.38
C ASN A 307 -9.69 -9.90 -13.42
N ASN A 308 -9.00 -8.80 -13.09
CA ASN A 308 -7.72 -8.83 -12.39
C ASN A 308 -7.80 -8.40 -10.92
N VAL A 309 -8.98 -8.05 -10.41
CA VAL A 309 -9.25 -7.92 -8.97
C VAL A 309 -10.28 -8.97 -8.60
N ASP A 310 -10.00 -9.78 -7.58
CA ASP A 310 -10.87 -10.91 -7.21
C ASP A 310 -11.93 -10.52 -6.19
N LEU A 311 -11.55 -9.74 -5.17
CA LEU A 311 -12.36 -9.49 -3.98
C LEU A 311 -12.03 -8.13 -3.38
N PHE A 312 -12.93 -7.56 -2.60
CA PHE A 312 -12.70 -6.35 -1.81
C PHE A 312 -12.66 -6.63 -0.31
N SER A 313 -11.85 -5.85 0.43
CA SER A 313 -11.72 -5.89 1.89
C SER A 313 -11.54 -4.49 2.44
N PRO A 314 -11.85 -4.20 3.72
CA PRO A 314 -11.57 -2.91 4.36
C PRO A 314 -10.11 -2.48 4.17
N GLY A 315 -9.88 -1.22 3.80
CA GLY A 315 -8.55 -0.70 3.53
C GLY A 315 -8.37 0.78 3.88
N VAL A 316 -9.35 1.40 4.55
CA VAL A 316 -9.30 2.80 4.97
C VAL A 316 -9.43 2.88 6.48
N GLN A 317 -8.59 3.69 7.11
CA GLN A 317 -8.48 3.86 8.57
C GLN A 317 -8.26 2.54 9.32
N ILE A 318 -7.41 1.70 8.80
CA ILE A 318 -7.07 0.41 9.44
C ILE A 318 -6.04 0.65 10.54
N TYR A 319 -6.46 0.40 11.78
CA TYR A 319 -5.62 0.57 12.96
C TYR A 319 -4.85 -0.71 13.25
N ALA A 320 -3.51 -0.65 13.22
CA ALA A 320 -2.68 -1.81 13.50
C ALA A 320 -1.32 -1.44 14.12
N THR A 321 -0.52 -2.46 14.45
CA THR A 321 0.78 -2.34 15.09
C THR A 321 1.80 -1.67 14.19
N VAL A 322 2.63 -0.80 14.76
CA VAL A 322 3.82 -0.23 14.11
C VAL A 322 5.02 -0.40 15.04
N PRO A 323 6.27 -0.20 14.58
CA PRO A 323 7.46 -0.31 15.41
C PRO A 323 7.38 0.53 16.71
N GLU A 324 8.22 0.18 17.68
CA GLU A 324 8.35 0.87 18.97
C GLU A 324 7.11 0.77 19.87
N ASN A 325 6.38 -0.35 19.81
CA ASN A 325 5.16 -0.60 20.58
C ASN A 325 4.07 0.47 20.37
N LYS A 326 3.97 0.95 19.16
CA LYS A 326 2.96 1.95 18.76
C LYS A 326 1.90 1.33 17.86
N TYR A 327 0.87 2.12 17.59
CA TYR A 327 -0.23 1.79 16.71
C TYR A 327 -0.52 2.99 15.81
N LYS A 328 -0.94 2.74 14.57
CA LYS A 328 -1.28 3.81 13.62
C LYS A 328 -2.44 3.38 12.74
N PHE A 329 -3.25 4.35 12.32
CA PHE A 329 -4.18 4.19 11.21
C PHE A 329 -3.44 4.36 9.90
N LEU A 330 -3.63 3.41 8.98
CA LEU A 330 -3.12 3.51 7.61
C LEU A 330 -4.23 3.19 6.62
N ASP A 331 -4.08 3.73 5.42
CA ASP A 331 -4.96 3.51 4.27
C ASP A 331 -4.20 2.80 3.15
N GLY A 332 -4.88 1.91 2.44
CA GLY A 332 -4.30 1.25 1.27
C GLY A 332 -4.89 -0.13 1.00
N THR A 333 -4.76 -0.59 -0.24
CA THR A 333 -4.95 -1.99 -0.59
C THR A 333 -3.94 -2.89 0.14
N SER A 334 -2.82 -2.31 0.57
CA SER A 334 -1.84 -2.94 1.47
C SER A 334 -2.41 -3.35 2.82
N MET A 335 -3.49 -2.71 3.29
CA MET A 335 -4.19 -3.03 4.53
C MET A 335 -5.36 -3.97 4.28
N ALA A 336 -5.95 -3.92 3.09
CA ALA A 336 -7.03 -4.81 2.67
C ALA A 336 -6.55 -6.25 2.42
N ALA A 337 -5.43 -6.42 1.74
CA ALA A 337 -4.86 -7.72 1.41
C ALA A 337 -4.55 -8.58 2.68
N PRO A 338 -3.89 -8.06 3.73
CA PRO A 338 -3.58 -8.85 4.92
C PRO A 338 -4.82 -9.32 5.70
N GLU A 339 -5.94 -8.61 5.65
CA GLU A 339 -7.19 -9.12 6.23
C GLU A 339 -7.63 -10.43 5.56
N VAL A 340 -7.59 -10.46 4.23
CA VAL A 340 -7.91 -11.66 3.44
C VAL A 340 -6.86 -12.74 3.67
N ALA A 341 -5.57 -12.38 3.77
CA ALA A 341 -4.51 -13.33 4.11
C ALA A 341 -4.73 -13.95 5.50
N GLY A 342 -5.21 -13.20 6.47
CA GLY A 342 -5.59 -13.68 7.79
C GLY A 342 -6.75 -14.67 7.72
N VAL A 343 -7.81 -14.39 6.94
CA VAL A 343 -8.93 -15.32 6.74
C VAL A 343 -8.45 -16.60 6.04
N ALA A 344 -7.59 -16.48 5.02
CA ALA A 344 -6.99 -17.63 4.35
C ALA A 344 -6.16 -18.48 5.31
N ALA A 345 -5.38 -17.84 6.18
CA ALA A 345 -4.56 -18.52 7.19
C ALA A 345 -5.44 -19.30 8.20
N LEU A 346 -6.56 -18.72 8.64
CA LEU A 346 -7.55 -19.41 9.47
C LEU A 346 -8.09 -20.65 8.75
N ILE A 347 -8.51 -20.53 7.49
CA ILE A 347 -9.01 -21.67 6.72
C ILE A 347 -7.94 -22.76 6.64
N ARG A 348 -6.70 -22.43 6.31
CA ARG A 348 -5.59 -23.37 6.20
C ARG A 348 -5.22 -24.04 7.54
N ALA A 349 -5.38 -23.30 8.66
CA ALA A 349 -5.11 -23.82 9.99
C ALA A 349 -6.18 -24.83 10.45
N TYR A 350 -7.47 -24.51 10.26
CA TYR A 350 -8.57 -25.36 10.70
C TYR A 350 -8.93 -26.47 9.70
N PHE A 351 -8.68 -26.25 8.42
CA PHE A 351 -8.99 -27.18 7.34
C PHE A 351 -7.75 -27.47 6.46
N PRO A 352 -6.71 -28.11 7.02
CA PRO A 352 -5.40 -28.25 6.35
C PRO A 352 -5.42 -29.14 5.09
N LYS A 353 -6.51 -29.84 4.81
CA LYS A 353 -6.68 -30.62 3.58
C LYS A 353 -7.11 -29.79 2.38
N LEU A 354 -7.72 -28.63 2.62
CA LEU A 354 -8.12 -27.72 1.54
C LEU A 354 -6.88 -27.15 0.85
N LYS A 355 -6.88 -27.22 -0.47
CA LYS A 355 -5.80 -26.71 -1.31
C LYS A 355 -5.87 -25.18 -1.46
N ALA A 356 -4.76 -24.54 -1.79
CA ALA A 356 -4.69 -23.09 -2.00
C ALA A 356 -5.76 -22.57 -2.97
N ARG A 357 -5.95 -23.26 -4.11
CA ARG A 357 -7.01 -22.96 -5.08
C ARG A 357 -8.43 -23.04 -4.51
N GLU A 358 -8.68 -24.02 -3.64
CA GLU A 358 -9.98 -24.17 -2.99
C GLU A 358 -10.22 -23.05 -1.99
N VAL A 359 -9.16 -22.61 -1.29
CA VAL A 359 -9.21 -21.45 -0.39
C VAL A 359 -9.52 -20.17 -1.16
N LYS A 360 -8.87 -19.91 -2.33
CA LYS A 360 -9.24 -18.80 -3.23
C LYS A 360 -10.73 -18.84 -3.59
N GLN A 361 -11.22 -19.99 -4.03
CA GLN A 361 -12.63 -20.16 -4.40
C GLN A 361 -13.58 -19.92 -3.22
N ILE A 362 -13.25 -20.45 -2.03
CA ILE A 362 -14.04 -20.25 -0.81
C ILE A 362 -14.13 -18.77 -0.46
N LEU A 363 -13.02 -18.04 -0.48
CA LEU A 363 -12.98 -16.61 -0.19
C LEU A 363 -13.88 -15.81 -1.13
N MET A 364 -13.81 -16.09 -2.43
CA MET A 364 -14.61 -15.41 -3.45
C MET A 364 -16.10 -15.77 -3.35
N GLU A 365 -16.44 -17.05 -3.18
CA GLU A 365 -17.83 -17.51 -3.16
C GLU A 365 -18.57 -17.12 -1.89
N SER A 366 -17.89 -17.17 -0.74
CA SER A 366 -18.47 -16.86 0.58
C SER A 366 -18.62 -15.38 0.88
N GLY A 367 -17.98 -14.52 0.07
CA GLY A 367 -18.03 -13.07 0.25
C GLY A 367 -19.47 -12.52 0.21
N LEU A 368 -19.66 -11.36 0.84
CA LEU A 368 -20.94 -10.64 0.86
C LEU A 368 -21.14 -9.85 -0.42
N THR A 369 -22.28 -9.98 -1.06
CA THR A 369 -22.71 -9.06 -2.11
C THR A 369 -23.28 -7.82 -1.45
N PRO A 370 -22.70 -6.62 -1.66
CA PRO A 370 -23.22 -5.41 -1.03
C PRO A 370 -24.61 -5.05 -1.56
N THR A 371 -25.42 -4.43 -0.70
CA THR A 371 -26.74 -3.91 -1.09
C THR A 371 -26.61 -2.61 -1.89
N VAL A 372 -25.50 -1.88 -1.70
CA VAL A 372 -25.12 -0.73 -2.52
C VAL A 372 -24.62 -1.24 -3.86
N LYS A 373 -25.43 -1.02 -4.90
CA LYS A 373 -25.13 -1.54 -6.25
C LYS A 373 -24.20 -0.63 -7.05
N GLU A 374 -24.39 0.68 -6.93
CA GLU A 374 -23.60 1.69 -7.62
C GLU A 374 -22.72 2.43 -6.63
N VAL A 375 -21.46 2.59 -6.98
CA VAL A 375 -20.43 3.22 -6.16
C VAL A 375 -19.65 4.23 -6.97
N LEU A 376 -19.00 5.16 -6.27
CA LEU A 376 -18.07 6.11 -6.84
C LEU A 376 -16.66 5.50 -6.84
N VAL A 377 -15.97 5.60 -7.96
CA VAL A 377 -14.59 5.16 -8.15
C VAL A 377 -13.75 6.37 -8.55
N GLY A 378 -12.68 6.63 -7.82
CA GLY A 378 -11.85 7.83 -8.01
C GLY A 378 -12.40 9.07 -7.30
N GLY A 379 -11.99 10.27 -7.73
CA GLY A 379 -12.56 11.54 -7.29
C GLY A 379 -11.98 12.16 -6.01
N ARG A 380 -10.92 11.56 -5.44
CA ARG A 380 -10.10 12.20 -4.40
C ARG A 380 -8.65 12.24 -4.87
N GLY A 381 -8.26 13.32 -5.54
CA GLY A 381 -6.91 13.51 -6.03
C GLY A 381 -6.87 14.14 -7.42
N GLU A 382 -5.70 14.21 -8.00
CA GLU A 382 -5.42 14.94 -9.24
C GLU A 382 -5.88 14.24 -10.54
N GLU A 383 -6.40 13.02 -10.47
CA GLU A 383 -6.80 12.24 -11.65
C GLU A 383 -8.32 12.14 -11.83
N GLY A 384 -8.97 13.26 -12.15
CA GLY A 384 -10.31 13.29 -12.75
C GLY A 384 -11.49 13.21 -11.78
N GLU A 385 -12.70 13.38 -12.34
CA GLU A 385 -13.97 13.27 -11.62
C GLU A 385 -14.27 11.82 -11.23
N ALA A 386 -14.89 11.62 -10.05
CA ALA A 386 -15.39 10.32 -9.62
C ALA A 386 -16.36 9.73 -10.67
N LYS A 387 -16.17 8.46 -10.99
CA LYS A 387 -17.02 7.73 -11.92
C LYS A 387 -17.98 6.83 -11.15
N ARG A 388 -19.27 6.90 -11.50
CA ARG A 388 -20.27 5.97 -10.97
C ARG A 388 -20.21 4.65 -11.73
N MET A 389 -20.02 3.55 -10.99
CA MET A 389 -19.87 2.21 -11.56
C MET A 389 -20.68 1.19 -10.73
N LEU A 390 -21.07 0.08 -11.35
CA LEU A 390 -21.64 -1.04 -10.62
C LEU A 390 -20.53 -1.72 -9.81
N PHE A 391 -20.77 -1.95 -8.53
CA PHE A 391 -19.81 -2.65 -7.66
C PHE A 391 -19.45 -4.04 -8.20
N SER A 392 -20.41 -4.74 -8.81
CA SER A 392 -20.21 -6.05 -9.44
C SER A 392 -19.21 -6.04 -10.60
N GLU A 393 -18.90 -4.86 -11.17
CA GLU A 393 -17.96 -4.71 -12.29
C GLU A 393 -16.54 -4.32 -11.83
N LEU A 394 -16.33 -4.16 -10.52
CA LEU A 394 -15.06 -3.72 -9.97
C LEU A 394 -14.13 -4.87 -9.55
N SER A 395 -14.69 -6.08 -9.44
CA SER A 395 -13.91 -7.30 -9.18
C SER A 395 -14.60 -8.52 -9.79
N LYS A 396 -13.86 -9.61 -9.89
CA LYS A 396 -14.30 -10.89 -10.43
C LYS A 396 -15.49 -11.46 -9.66
N SER A 397 -15.42 -11.46 -8.33
CA SER A 397 -16.51 -11.91 -7.47
C SER A 397 -17.64 -10.89 -7.31
N GLY A 398 -17.35 -9.59 -7.43
CA GLY A 398 -18.29 -8.52 -7.06
C GLY A 398 -18.68 -8.58 -5.59
N LYS A 399 -17.77 -9.00 -4.69
CA LYS A 399 -18.07 -9.26 -3.28
C LYS A 399 -17.03 -8.66 -2.33
N ILE A 400 -17.44 -8.61 -1.07
CA ILE A 400 -16.64 -8.18 0.08
C ILE A 400 -16.27 -9.43 0.89
N VAL A 401 -15.04 -9.52 1.38
CA VAL A 401 -14.60 -10.63 2.22
C VAL A 401 -15.52 -10.83 3.44
N ASN A 402 -15.79 -12.09 3.78
CA ASN A 402 -16.51 -12.43 4.99
C ASN A 402 -15.92 -13.68 5.65
N ALA A 403 -15.21 -13.49 6.75
CA ALA A 403 -14.52 -14.57 7.46
C ALA A 403 -15.48 -15.65 7.98
N TYR A 404 -16.64 -15.25 8.53
CA TYR A 404 -17.62 -16.17 9.08
C TYR A 404 -18.17 -17.10 7.99
N ASN A 405 -18.63 -16.56 6.88
CA ASN A 405 -19.14 -17.34 5.76
C ASN A 405 -18.07 -18.24 5.16
N ALA A 406 -16.81 -17.72 5.08
CA ALA A 406 -15.67 -18.45 4.55
C ALA A 406 -15.36 -19.71 5.39
N ILE A 407 -15.37 -19.59 6.71
CA ILE A 407 -15.16 -20.73 7.62
C ILE A 407 -16.29 -21.75 7.52
N ILE A 408 -17.56 -21.31 7.44
CA ILE A 408 -18.71 -22.23 7.24
C ILE A 408 -18.57 -23.00 5.92
N LEU A 409 -18.26 -22.29 4.83
CA LEU A 409 -18.11 -22.94 3.53
C LEU A 409 -16.90 -23.89 3.50
N ALA A 410 -15.79 -23.51 4.15
CA ALA A 410 -14.62 -24.36 4.31
C ALA A 410 -14.96 -25.65 5.07
N ALA A 411 -15.72 -25.56 6.17
CA ALA A 411 -16.17 -26.73 6.93
C ALA A 411 -17.08 -27.67 6.13
N GLN A 412 -17.89 -27.12 5.22
CA GLN A 412 -18.73 -27.93 4.32
C GLN A 412 -17.91 -28.68 3.26
N ARG A 413 -16.84 -28.00 2.72
CA ARG A 413 -15.98 -28.57 1.66
C ARG A 413 -14.88 -29.49 2.17
N SER A 414 -14.57 -29.42 3.46
CA SER A 414 -13.53 -30.27 4.08
C SER A 414 -14.03 -31.67 4.50
N LYS A 415 -15.33 -31.93 4.38
CA LYS A 415 -15.95 -33.26 4.64
C LYS A 415 -15.67 -34.22 3.49
#